data_72452e98e09a240ed89f89b0c6e9f790
#
_entry.id   72452e98e09a240ed89f89b0c6e9f790
#
_cell.length_a   1.000
_cell.length_b   1.000
_cell.length_c   1.000
_cell.angle_alpha   90.00
_cell.angle_beta   90.00
_cell.angle_gamma   90.00
#
_symmetry.space_group_name_H-M   'P 1'
#
loop_
_entity.id
_entity.type
_entity.pdbx_description
1 polymer ?
#
loop_
_entity_poly.entity_id
_entity_poly.type
_entity_poly.pdbx_seq_one_letter_code
_entity_poly.pdbx_strand_id
1 'polypeptide(L)'
;MKVRFTAVRNIGLVTLMAQALLLPSPARAEAMVCKPNYDYSVEVDGSYPKNATLYMSTSPGKYFVDVPACKTGLLMDMKARKVVAVPRDLVKPVDGGLQLSDVVPPTAAAYALAVDGPVVQFQAEDKKVRILRCLDRPPIVGAVELDALITDRPEYREGMKAYTPKADAIATMKKYPRKVQIDAFFATWCPHCKEYMPKFLRVMSEVRNPNIKVNLYGVPKGFSQSPGPWQGRNINAISTIIVKIDGREITRMGSQPGAVPEMELADTFQAVK
;
A
#
# COMPACT_ATOMS: atom_id res chain seq x y z
N MET A 1 -19.54 58.65 -89.38
CA MET A 1 -18.46 58.21 -88.50
C MET A 1 -19.09 57.48 -87.33
N LYS A 2 -19.09 56.12 -87.38
CA LYS A 2 -19.79 55.25 -86.40
C LYS A 2 -18.73 54.68 -85.44
N VAL A 3 -18.82 55.04 -84.17
CA VAL A 3 -17.96 54.45 -83.09
C VAL A 3 -18.75 53.36 -82.45
N ARG A 4 -18.21 52.11 -82.48
CA ARG A 4 -18.75 50.94 -81.79
C ARG A 4 -18.14 50.87 -80.44
N PHE A 5 -18.92 50.83 -79.37
CA PHE A 5 -18.53 50.47 -78.04
C PHE A 5 -18.64 48.95 -77.81
N THR A 6 -17.57 48.30 -77.52
CA THR A 6 -17.53 46.88 -77.17
C THR A 6 -17.61 46.75 -75.60
N ALA A 7 -18.67 46.10 -75.12
CA ALA A 7 -18.84 45.87 -73.69
C ALA A 7 -18.04 44.65 -73.29
N VAL A 8 -17.12 44.84 -72.36
CA VAL A 8 -16.38 43.74 -71.70
C VAL A 8 -17.15 43.28 -70.46
N ARG A 9 -17.64 42.03 -70.48
CA ARG A 9 -18.27 41.38 -69.34
C ARG A 9 -17.20 40.84 -68.45
N ASN A 10 -16.96 41.43 -67.26
CA ASN A 10 -16.20 40.87 -66.19
C ASN A 10 -17.07 39.83 -65.46
N ILE A 11 -16.72 38.55 -65.57
CA ILE A 11 -17.24 37.45 -64.74
C ILE A 11 -16.40 37.41 -63.50
N GLY A 12 -16.94 37.97 -62.41
CA GLY A 12 -16.29 37.81 -61.07
C GLY A 12 -16.50 36.39 -60.55
N LEU A 13 -15.42 35.67 -60.43
CA LEU A 13 -15.38 34.37 -59.78
C LEU A 13 -15.44 34.53 -58.25
N VAL A 14 -16.61 34.32 -57.65
CA VAL A 14 -16.79 34.37 -56.23
C VAL A 14 -16.27 33.00 -55.68
N THR A 15 -15.04 33.01 -55.14
CA THR A 15 -14.47 31.88 -54.45
C THR A 15 -15.08 31.81 -53.04
N LEU A 16 -16.04 30.91 -52.83
CA LEU A 16 -16.58 30.59 -51.52
C LEU A 16 -15.48 29.85 -50.75
N MET A 17 -14.75 30.54 -49.85
CA MET A 17 -13.93 29.89 -48.85
C MET A 17 -14.85 29.24 -47.81
N ALA A 18 -15.01 27.92 -47.91
CA ALA A 18 -15.59 27.13 -46.82
C ALA A 18 -14.63 27.15 -45.62
N GLN A 19 -14.91 28.01 -44.64
CA GLN A 19 -14.29 27.92 -43.32
C GLN A 19 -14.81 26.64 -42.66
N ALA A 20 -13.98 25.59 -42.70
CA ALA A 20 -14.20 24.42 -41.87
C ALA A 20 -14.09 24.88 -40.40
N LEU A 21 -15.23 24.98 -39.73
CA LEU A 21 -15.29 25.07 -38.28
C LEU A 21 -14.62 23.82 -37.73
N LEU A 22 -13.36 23.97 -37.33
CA LEU A 22 -12.67 22.99 -36.46
C LEU A 22 -13.44 22.99 -35.13
N LEU A 23 -14.43 22.10 -35.02
CA LEU A 23 -15.02 21.77 -33.73
C LEU A 23 -13.87 21.28 -32.86
N PRO A 24 -13.70 21.84 -31.65
CA PRO A 24 -12.70 21.34 -30.74
C PRO A 24 -12.96 19.83 -30.52
N SER A 25 -11.99 19.01 -30.86
CA SER A 25 -12.04 17.59 -30.56
C SER A 25 -12.38 17.44 -29.06
N PRO A 26 -13.39 16.64 -28.68
CA PRO A 26 -13.68 16.45 -27.26
C PRO A 26 -12.38 16.06 -26.59
N ALA A 27 -11.93 16.86 -25.63
CA ALA A 27 -10.77 16.57 -24.84
C ALA A 27 -10.94 15.13 -24.35
N ARG A 28 -10.09 14.24 -24.82
CA ARG A 28 -10.10 12.83 -24.41
C ARG A 28 -9.78 12.85 -22.93
N ALA A 29 -10.81 12.62 -22.10
CA ALA A 29 -10.63 12.60 -20.68
C ALA A 29 -9.49 11.61 -20.37
N GLU A 30 -8.48 12.04 -19.60
CA GLU A 30 -7.36 11.20 -19.27
C GLU A 30 -7.84 10.05 -18.35
N ALA A 31 -7.52 8.82 -18.74
CA ALA A 31 -7.88 7.66 -17.96
C ALA A 31 -7.28 7.76 -16.55
N MET A 32 -8.12 7.57 -15.54
CA MET A 32 -7.72 7.67 -14.14
C MET A 32 -6.83 6.48 -13.76
N VAL A 33 -5.57 6.75 -13.43
CA VAL A 33 -4.64 5.72 -12.92
C VAL A 33 -4.72 5.71 -11.39
N CYS A 34 -4.77 4.49 -10.82
CA CYS A 34 -4.91 4.26 -9.40
C CYS A 34 -3.79 3.34 -8.91
N LYS A 35 -3.05 3.76 -7.87
CA LYS A 35 -1.98 2.97 -7.24
C LYS A 35 -2.43 2.47 -5.87
N PRO A 36 -2.09 1.22 -5.49
CA PRO A 36 -2.46 0.68 -4.20
C PRO A 36 -1.84 1.52 -3.07
N ASN A 37 -2.62 1.74 -2.02
CA ASN A 37 -2.20 2.45 -0.82
C ASN A 37 -2.28 1.52 0.39
N TYR A 38 -1.15 0.99 0.81
CA TYR A 38 -1.03 0.06 1.94
C TYR A 38 -0.93 0.75 3.31
N ASP A 39 -1.05 2.09 3.38
CA ASP A 39 -1.17 2.82 4.64
C ASP A 39 -2.56 2.68 5.26
N TYR A 40 -3.51 2.25 4.45
CA TYR A 40 -4.89 2.05 4.84
C TYR A 40 -5.34 0.60 4.64
N SER A 41 -6.21 0.17 5.52
CA SER A 41 -6.89 -1.12 5.46
C SER A 41 -8.35 -0.93 5.06
N VAL A 42 -8.87 -1.87 4.29
CA VAL A 42 -10.29 -1.96 3.95
C VAL A 42 -10.91 -3.06 4.82
N GLU A 43 -11.83 -2.66 5.70
CA GLU A 43 -12.64 -3.56 6.51
C GLU A 43 -13.99 -3.74 5.81
N VAL A 44 -14.45 -4.98 5.71
CA VAL A 44 -15.74 -5.34 5.12
C VAL A 44 -16.49 -6.21 6.11
N ASP A 45 -17.67 -5.77 6.56
CA ASP A 45 -18.52 -6.49 7.53
C ASP A 45 -17.74 -6.93 8.79
N GLY A 46 -16.87 -6.06 9.31
CA GLY A 46 -16.06 -6.31 10.52
C GLY A 46 -14.83 -7.19 10.30
N SER A 47 -14.53 -7.61 9.08
CA SER A 47 -13.34 -8.41 8.73
C SER A 47 -12.40 -7.67 7.76
N TYR A 48 -11.17 -8.16 7.62
CA TYR A 48 -10.16 -7.59 6.71
C TYR A 48 -9.84 -8.59 5.60
N PRO A 49 -10.60 -8.59 4.49
CA PRO A 49 -10.36 -9.52 3.39
C PRO A 49 -8.98 -9.26 2.75
N LYS A 50 -8.23 -10.34 2.48
CA LYS A 50 -6.85 -10.28 1.96
C LYS A 50 -6.68 -9.46 0.68
N ASN A 51 -7.72 -9.46 -0.17
CA ASN A 51 -7.68 -8.83 -1.49
C ASN A 51 -8.49 -7.54 -1.55
N ALA A 52 -9.04 -7.06 -0.42
CA ALA A 52 -9.67 -5.74 -0.38
C ALA A 52 -8.58 -4.68 -0.28
N THR A 53 -8.56 -3.74 -1.23
CA THR A 53 -7.47 -2.77 -1.37
C THR A 53 -8.00 -1.37 -1.66
N LEU A 54 -7.44 -0.38 -0.99
CA LEU A 54 -7.62 1.04 -1.32
C LEU A 54 -6.56 1.44 -2.33
N TYR A 55 -6.98 2.10 -3.40
CA TYR A 55 -6.10 2.70 -4.41
C TYR A 55 -6.25 4.22 -4.40
N MET A 56 -5.15 4.92 -4.42
CA MET A 56 -5.08 6.37 -4.59
C MET A 56 -5.05 6.71 -6.07
N SER A 57 -5.98 7.54 -6.54
CA SER A 57 -6.05 7.93 -7.94
C SER A 57 -5.17 9.14 -8.26
N THR A 58 -4.88 9.34 -9.53
CA THR A 58 -4.24 10.56 -10.05
C THR A 58 -5.14 11.80 -9.93
N SER A 59 -6.45 11.61 -9.73
CA SER A 59 -7.40 12.71 -9.50
C SER A 59 -7.49 13.02 -8.00
N PRO A 60 -7.14 14.24 -7.55
CA PRO A 60 -7.15 14.59 -6.12
C PRO A 60 -8.51 14.38 -5.45
N GLY A 61 -8.50 13.76 -4.28
CA GLY A 61 -9.70 13.49 -3.49
C GLY A 61 -10.55 12.32 -3.99
N LYS A 62 -10.10 11.61 -5.03
CA LYS A 62 -10.74 10.39 -5.51
C LYS A 62 -9.89 9.17 -5.19
N TYR A 63 -10.56 8.11 -4.77
CA TYR A 63 -9.94 6.84 -4.41
C TYR A 63 -10.76 5.71 -5.01
N PHE A 64 -10.10 4.65 -5.43
CA PHE A 64 -10.78 3.44 -5.85
C PHE A 64 -10.64 2.39 -4.75
N VAL A 65 -11.74 1.77 -4.39
CA VAL A 65 -11.78 0.69 -3.39
C VAL A 65 -12.16 -0.59 -4.12
N ASP A 66 -11.23 -1.51 -4.15
CA ASP A 66 -11.50 -2.86 -4.65
C ASP A 66 -11.92 -3.76 -3.50
N VAL A 67 -13.16 -4.20 -3.53
CA VAL A 67 -13.73 -5.15 -2.58
C VAL A 67 -14.17 -6.38 -3.37
N PRO A 68 -13.45 -7.51 -3.31
CA PRO A 68 -13.78 -8.71 -4.09
C PRO A 68 -15.17 -9.27 -3.84
N ALA A 69 -15.74 -9.02 -2.65
CA ALA A 69 -17.09 -9.43 -2.30
C ALA A 69 -18.19 -8.57 -2.96
N CYS A 70 -17.84 -7.42 -3.53
CA CYS A 70 -18.78 -6.59 -4.29
C CYS A 70 -18.75 -6.94 -5.78
N LYS A 71 -19.90 -6.86 -6.43
CA LYS A 71 -20.05 -7.10 -7.89
C LYS A 71 -19.34 -6.03 -8.72
N THR A 72 -19.26 -4.81 -8.17
CA THR A 72 -18.64 -3.65 -8.82
C THR A 72 -17.37 -3.21 -8.09
N GLY A 73 -16.52 -2.43 -8.76
CA GLY A 73 -15.53 -1.60 -8.10
C GLY A 73 -16.20 -0.36 -7.49
N LEU A 74 -15.54 0.31 -6.57
CA LEU A 74 -16.12 1.41 -5.81
C LEU A 74 -15.25 2.67 -5.94
N LEU A 75 -15.71 3.67 -6.69
CA LEU A 75 -15.01 4.96 -6.83
C LEU A 75 -15.52 5.93 -5.76
N MET A 76 -14.68 6.23 -4.80
CA MET A 76 -14.95 7.14 -3.69
C MET A 76 -14.53 8.56 -4.06
N ASP A 77 -15.43 9.52 -3.94
CA ASP A 77 -15.19 10.96 -4.11
C ASP A 77 -15.38 11.65 -2.75
N MET A 78 -14.27 12.04 -2.14
CA MET A 78 -14.27 12.67 -0.82
C MET A 78 -14.91 14.05 -0.83
N LYS A 79 -14.76 14.81 -1.91
CA LYS A 79 -15.32 16.14 -2.05
C LYS A 79 -16.85 16.09 -2.20
N ALA A 80 -17.32 15.17 -3.03
CA ALA A 80 -18.75 14.95 -3.25
C ALA A 80 -19.42 14.13 -2.15
N ARG A 81 -18.64 13.56 -1.21
CA ARG A 81 -19.09 12.64 -0.14
C ARG A 81 -19.94 11.50 -0.67
N LYS A 82 -19.52 10.91 -1.75
CA LYS A 82 -20.22 9.78 -2.37
C LYS A 82 -19.27 8.70 -2.86
N VAL A 83 -19.81 7.50 -2.99
CA VAL A 83 -19.16 6.36 -3.63
C VAL A 83 -20.00 5.97 -4.83
N VAL A 84 -19.37 5.77 -5.97
CA VAL A 84 -20.03 5.37 -7.21
C VAL A 84 -19.60 3.96 -7.58
N ALA A 85 -20.57 3.11 -7.88
CA ALA A 85 -20.31 1.76 -8.38
C ALA A 85 -19.70 1.83 -9.79
N VAL A 86 -18.56 1.18 -10.00
CA VAL A 86 -17.86 1.12 -11.26
C VAL A 86 -17.91 -0.31 -11.79
N PRO A 87 -18.49 -0.55 -12.96
CA PRO A 87 -18.47 -1.86 -13.60
C PRO A 87 -17.03 -2.41 -13.69
N ARG A 88 -16.85 -3.69 -13.43
CA ARG A 88 -15.53 -4.31 -13.38
C ARG A 88 -14.78 -4.31 -14.72
N ASP A 89 -15.50 -4.33 -15.83
CA ASP A 89 -14.98 -4.23 -17.20
C ASP A 89 -14.36 -2.86 -17.53
N LEU A 90 -14.72 -1.82 -16.76
CA LEU A 90 -14.12 -0.49 -16.84
C LEU A 90 -12.84 -0.33 -16.00
N VAL A 91 -12.45 -1.36 -15.25
CA VAL A 91 -11.25 -1.39 -14.40
C VAL A 91 -10.23 -2.34 -15.02
N LYS A 92 -9.10 -1.81 -15.48
CA LYS A 92 -8.05 -2.59 -16.14
C LYS A 92 -6.80 -2.63 -15.28
N PRO A 93 -6.21 -3.80 -15.06
CA PRO A 93 -4.87 -3.90 -14.46
C PRO A 93 -3.83 -3.20 -15.35
N VAL A 94 -2.93 -2.43 -14.72
CA VAL A 94 -1.76 -1.82 -15.36
C VAL A 94 -0.55 -2.07 -14.47
N ASP A 95 0.64 -1.75 -14.97
CA ASP A 95 1.85 -1.90 -14.17
C ASP A 95 1.77 -1.05 -12.88
N GLY A 96 1.90 -1.73 -11.76
CA GLY A 96 1.86 -1.10 -10.43
C GLY A 96 0.50 -0.58 -9.97
N GLY A 97 -0.63 -0.94 -10.63
CA GLY A 97 -1.94 -0.46 -10.21
C GLY A 97 -3.11 -0.84 -11.10
N LEU A 98 -4.08 0.07 -11.16
CA LEU A 98 -5.30 -0.05 -11.94
C LEU A 98 -5.51 1.20 -12.79
N GLN A 99 -6.13 1.05 -13.94
CA GLN A 99 -6.63 2.13 -14.77
C GLN A 99 -8.15 2.04 -14.86
N LEU A 100 -8.82 3.14 -14.56
CA LEU A 100 -10.27 3.25 -14.71
C LEU A 100 -10.58 4.00 -16.00
N SER A 101 -11.55 3.51 -16.76
CA SER A 101 -12.11 4.25 -17.90
C SER A 101 -12.84 5.50 -17.43
N ASP A 102 -12.73 6.59 -18.18
CA ASP A 102 -13.28 7.90 -17.82
C ASP A 102 -14.79 7.96 -17.75
N VAL A 103 -15.46 7.03 -18.35
CA VAL A 103 -16.92 7.03 -18.48
C VAL A 103 -17.52 6.06 -17.46
N VAL A 104 -17.83 6.58 -16.26
CA VAL A 104 -18.74 5.88 -15.36
C VAL A 104 -20.15 6.09 -15.89
N PRO A 105 -20.95 5.04 -16.14
CA PRO A 105 -22.31 5.19 -16.63
C PRO A 105 -23.13 6.10 -15.73
N PRO A 106 -23.94 7.03 -16.27
CA PRO A 106 -24.78 7.93 -15.48
C PRO A 106 -25.82 7.18 -14.65
N THR A 107 -26.10 5.92 -14.98
CA THR A 107 -26.98 5.00 -14.26
C THR A 107 -26.29 4.20 -13.17
N ALA A 108 -24.98 4.43 -12.93
CA ALA A 108 -24.24 3.73 -11.89
C ALA A 108 -24.84 4.02 -10.50
N ALA A 109 -24.98 2.98 -9.69
CA ALA A 109 -25.41 3.13 -8.31
C ALA A 109 -24.45 4.03 -7.53
N ALA A 110 -25.00 4.92 -6.71
CA ALA A 110 -24.23 5.81 -5.86
C ALA A 110 -24.66 5.61 -4.38
N TYR A 111 -23.67 5.64 -3.50
CA TYR A 111 -23.85 5.43 -2.07
C TYR A 111 -23.33 6.63 -1.28
N ALA A 112 -23.96 6.94 -0.15
CA ALA A 112 -23.51 8.01 0.73
C ALA A 112 -22.22 7.60 1.46
N LEU A 113 -21.31 8.55 1.60
CA LEU A 113 -20.05 8.37 2.32
C LEU A 113 -20.10 9.18 3.62
N ALA A 114 -19.79 8.53 4.74
CA ALA A 114 -19.64 9.15 6.04
C ALA A 114 -18.17 9.18 6.47
N VAL A 115 -17.78 10.24 7.16
CA VAL A 115 -16.44 10.40 7.77
C VAL A 115 -16.64 10.55 9.27
N ASP A 116 -16.05 9.64 10.03
CA ASP A 116 -16.08 9.61 11.48
C ASP A 116 -14.63 9.62 12.01
N GLY A 117 -14.16 10.80 12.39
CA GLY A 117 -12.76 11.01 12.73
C GLY A 117 -11.82 10.56 11.61
N PRO A 118 -10.89 9.62 11.88
CA PRO A 118 -9.96 9.11 10.88
C PRO A 118 -10.55 8.00 10.01
N VAL A 119 -11.79 7.60 10.25
CA VAL A 119 -12.44 6.47 9.56
C VAL A 119 -13.39 7.00 8.49
N VAL A 120 -13.26 6.49 7.27
CA VAL A 120 -14.22 6.69 6.20
C VAL A 120 -15.08 5.42 6.10
N GLN A 121 -16.40 5.57 6.04
CA GLN A 121 -17.30 4.43 5.98
C GLN A 121 -18.47 4.67 5.02
N PHE A 122 -18.95 3.59 4.42
CA PHE A 122 -20.11 3.60 3.56
C PHE A 122 -20.72 2.20 3.48
N GLN A 123 -21.95 2.12 2.95
CA GLN A 123 -22.58 0.87 2.61
C GLN A 123 -22.74 0.82 1.10
N ALA A 124 -22.21 -0.21 0.47
CA ALA A 124 -22.31 -0.44 -0.96
C ALA A 124 -22.80 -1.86 -1.21
N GLU A 125 -23.78 -1.99 -2.09
CA GLU A 125 -24.53 -3.23 -2.28
C GLU A 125 -25.09 -3.70 -0.93
N ASP A 126 -24.71 -4.86 -0.43
CA ASP A 126 -25.08 -5.40 0.89
C ASP A 126 -23.93 -5.37 1.91
N LYS A 127 -22.82 -4.67 1.59
CA LYS A 127 -21.60 -4.66 2.39
C LYS A 127 -21.38 -3.33 3.12
N LYS A 128 -21.05 -3.42 4.42
CA LYS A 128 -20.54 -2.30 5.19
C LYS A 128 -19.02 -2.23 5.00
N VAL A 129 -18.54 -1.14 4.39
CA VAL A 129 -17.12 -0.93 4.12
C VAL A 129 -16.60 0.19 5.02
N ARG A 130 -15.46 -0.04 5.66
CA ARG A 130 -14.74 0.96 6.45
C ARG A 130 -13.29 1.02 5.98
N ILE A 131 -12.77 2.24 5.88
CA ILE A 131 -11.39 2.51 5.51
C ILE A 131 -10.73 3.18 6.71
N LEU A 132 -9.67 2.59 7.22
CA LEU A 132 -8.94 3.06 8.39
C LEU A 132 -7.44 2.88 8.16
N ARG A 133 -6.62 3.66 8.87
CA ARG A 133 -5.16 3.47 8.79
C ARG A 133 -4.78 2.07 9.25
N CYS A 134 -3.82 1.44 8.60
CA CYS A 134 -3.37 0.10 8.98
C CYS A 134 -2.89 0.02 10.45
N LEU A 135 -2.37 1.12 10.99
CA LEU A 135 -1.93 1.20 12.38
C LEU A 135 -3.09 1.23 13.40
N ASP A 136 -4.30 1.54 12.96
CA ASP A 136 -5.50 1.60 13.82
C ASP A 136 -6.27 0.27 13.84
N ARG A 137 -5.85 -0.73 13.07
CA ARG A 137 -6.40 -2.09 13.14
C ARG A 137 -6.12 -2.74 14.50
N PRO A 138 -6.94 -3.73 14.93
CA PRO A 138 -6.60 -4.55 16.09
C PRO A 138 -5.17 -5.09 15.99
N PRO A 139 -4.36 -5.01 17.07
CA PRO A 139 -2.98 -5.48 17.01
C PRO A 139 -2.91 -7.00 16.85
N ILE A 140 -1.86 -7.46 16.19
CA ILE A 140 -1.45 -8.87 16.28
C ILE A 140 -0.77 -9.05 17.64
N VAL A 141 -1.18 -10.06 18.39
CA VAL A 141 -0.70 -10.30 19.76
C VAL A 141 -0.23 -11.75 19.91
N GLY A 142 0.95 -11.94 20.54
CA GLY A 142 1.54 -13.26 20.75
C GLY A 142 2.46 -13.70 19.62
N ALA A 143 2.78 -15.00 19.59
CA ALA A 143 3.60 -15.59 18.55
C ALA A 143 2.88 -15.53 17.19
N VAL A 144 3.61 -15.20 16.14
CA VAL A 144 3.08 -15.13 14.79
C VAL A 144 4.10 -15.64 13.78
N GLU A 145 3.65 -16.42 12.81
CA GLU A 145 4.46 -16.87 11.70
C GLU A 145 4.56 -15.77 10.62
N LEU A 146 5.70 -15.74 9.90
CA LEU A 146 5.94 -14.73 8.87
C LEU A 146 4.82 -14.68 7.82
N ASP A 147 4.40 -15.84 7.30
CA ASP A 147 3.37 -15.91 6.25
C ASP A 147 2.00 -15.39 6.74
N ALA A 148 1.68 -15.69 8.01
CA ALA A 148 0.47 -15.15 8.64
C ALA A 148 0.56 -13.63 8.79
N LEU A 149 1.70 -13.11 9.24
CA LEU A 149 1.94 -11.68 9.40
C LEU A 149 1.79 -10.93 8.07
N ILE A 150 2.53 -11.32 7.03
CA ILE A 150 2.51 -10.61 5.73
C ILE A 150 1.21 -10.81 4.94
N THR A 151 0.44 -11.83 5.29
CA THR A 151 -0.89 -12.08 4.77
C THR A 151 -1.91 -11.13 5.40
N ASP A 152 -1.87 -10.97 6.72
CA ASP A 152 -2.78 -10.12 7.46
C ASP A 152 -2.38 -8.63 7.35
N ARG A 153 -1.10 -8.34 7.17
CA ARG A 153 -0.51 -6.99 7.08
C ARG A 153 0.23 -6.82 5.75
N PRO A 154 -0.47 -6.57 4.64
CA PRO A 154 0.15 -6.42 3.32
C PRO A 154 1.19 -5.30 3.26
N GLU A 155 1.10 -4.27 4.12
CA GLU A 155 2.10 -3.22 4.26
C GLU A 155 3.49 -3.75 4.65
N TYR A 156 3.57 -4.84 5.42
CA TYR A 156 4.83 -5.50 5.74
C TYR A 156 5.42 -6.19 4.51
N ARG A 157 4.59 -6.90 3.74
CA ARG A 157 5.00 -7.55 2.49
C ARG A 157 5.53 -6.54 1.48
N GLU A 158 4.83 -5.43 1.30
CA GLU A 158 5.25 -4.39 0.35
C GLU A 158 6.52 -3.68 0.81
N GLY A 159 6.66 -3.41 2.10
CA GLY A 159 7.91 -2.89 2.68
C GLY A 159 9.09 -3.84 2.52
N MET A 160 8.88 -5.17 2.65
CA MET A 160 9.91 -6.17 2.36
C MET A 160 10.35 -6.14 0.89
N LYS A 161 9.40 -6.00 -0.06
CA LYS A 161 9.72 -5.91 -1.50
C LYS A 161 10.49 -4.65 -1.85
N ALA A 162 10.17 -3.54 -1.20
CA ALA A 162 10.80 -2.24 -1.43
C ALA A 162 12.22 -2.13 -0.86
N TYR A 163 12.62 -3.05 0.03
CA TYR A 163 13.91 -2.99 0.70
C TYR A 163 14.94 -3.92 0.05
N THR A 164 16.14 -3.38 -0.20
CA THR A 164 17.31 -4.14 -0.68
C THR A 164 18.41 -4.10 0.39
N PRO A 165 18.66 -5.21 1.10
CA PRO A 165 19.71 -5.29 2.12
C PRO A 165 21.12 -5.21 1.52
N LYS A 166 22.10 -4.83 2.33
CA LYS A 166 23.52 -4.81 1.94
C LYS A 166 24.05 -6.24 1.77
N ALA A 167 24.57 -6.55 0.59
CA ALA A 167 25.00 -7.88 0.20
C ALA A 167 26.09 -8.47 1.12
N ASP A 168 27.05 -7.65 1.55
CA ASP A 168 28.16 -8.08 2.42
C ASP A 168 27.67 -8.51 3.80
N ALA A 169 26.71 -7.78 4.37
CA ALA A 169 26.08 -8.12 5.64
C ALA A 169 25.30 -9.45 5.52
N ILE A 170 24.55 -9.62 4.44
CA ILE A 170 23.84 -10.88 4.14
C ILE A 170 24.83 -12.05 4.01
N ALA A 171 25.96 -11.85 3.30
CA ALA A 171 26.97 -12.89 3.12
C ALA A 171 27.60 -13.31 4.45
N THR A 172 27.87 -12.36 5.36
CA THR A 172 28.37 -12.63 6.72
C THR A 172 27.39 -13.52 7.49
N MET A 173 26.10 -13.18 7.51
CA MET A 173 25.08 -13.92 8.22
C MET A 173 24.83 -15.32 7.63
N LYS A 174 24.86 -15.47 6.30
CA LYS A 174 24.71 -16.77 5.62
C LYS A 174 25.75 -17.78 6.04
N LYS A 175 26.98 -17.35 6.28
CA LYS A 175 28.14 -18.21 6.62
C LYS A 175 28.33 -18.40 8.13
N TYR A 176 27.51 -17.76 8.96
CA TYR A 176 27.69 -17.81 10.42
C TYR A 176 27.42 -19.23 10.94
N PRO A 177 28.42 -19.87 11.63
CA PRO A 177 28.33 -21.28 11.91
C PRO A 177 27.62 -21.63 13.22
N ARG A 178 27.51 -20.65 14.15
CA ARG A 178 26.96 -20.89 15.49
C ARG A 178 25.44 -20.84 15.50
N LYS A 179 24.84 -21.45 16.53
CA LYS A 179 23.37 -21.42 16.72
C LYS A 179 22.93 -20.06 17.23
N VAL A 180 22.02 -19.42 16.48
CA VAL A 180 21.47 -18.13 16.81
C VAL A 180 19.96 -18.25 16.99
N GLN A 181 19.45 -17.68 18.06
CA GLN A 181 18.02 -17.45 18.26
C GLN A 181 17.78 -15.95 18.28
N ILE A 182 16.82 -15.51 17.50
CA ILE A 182 16.39 -14.11 17.40
C ILE A 182 14.93 -14.05 17.84
N ASP A 183 14.65 -13.35 18.93
CA ASP A 183 13.31 -13.10 19.43
C ASP A 183 12.93 -11.65 19.12
N ALA A 184 12.05 -11.42 18.16
CA ALA A 184 11.64 -10.11 17.70
C ALA A 184 10.30 -9.71 18.30
N PHE A 185 10.28 -8.69 19.14
CA PHE A 185 9.11 -8.09 19.77
C PHE A 185 8.74 -6.82 19.02
N PHE A 186 7.56 -6.77 18.45
CA PHE A 186 7.10 -5.64 17.62
C PHE A 186 5.60 -5.37 17.81
N ALA A 187 5.15 -4.21 17.35
CA ALA A 187 3.74 -3.87 17.38
C ALA A 187 3.25 -3.41 16.02
N THR A 188 2.12 -3.98 15.57
CA THR A 188 1.50 -3.59 14.31
C THR A 188 0.82 -2.21 14.35
N TRP A 189 0.68 -1.62 15.53
CA TRP A 189 0.19 -0.27 15.77
C TRP A 189 1.30 0.79 15.90
N CYS A 190 2.59 0.38 15.89
CA CYS A 190 3.72 1.28 16.09
C CYS A 190 4.30 1.75 14.74
N PRO A 191 4.38 3.08 14.48
CA PRO A 191 4.94 3.61 13.23
C PRO A 191 6.38 3.16 12.98
N HIS A 192 7.23 3.19 14.03
CA HIS A 192 8.62 2.72 13.92
C HIS A 192 8.70 1.24 13.51
N CYS A 193 7.86 0.37 14.10
CA CYS A 193 7.82 -1.05 13.72
C CYS A 193 7.37 -1.23 12.26
N LYS A 194 6.46 -0.39 11.77
CA LYS A 194 6.02 -0.43 10.37
C LYS A 194 7.19 -0.17 9.40
N GLU A 195 8.16 0.64 9.78
CA GLU A 195 9.34 0.91 8.96
C GLU A 195 10.46 -0.11 9.14
N TYR A 196 10.76 -0.46 10.38
CA TYR A 196 11.90 -1.31 10.72
C TYR A 196 11.65 -2.79 10.43
N MET A 197 10.49 -3.32 10.84
CA MET A 197 10.22 -4.75 10.75
C MET A 197 10.21 -5.30 9.32
N PRO A 198 9.64 -4.63 8.30
CA PRO A 198 9.75 -5.10 6.92
C PRO A 198 11.20 -5.27 6.45
N LYS A 199 12.09 -4.34 6.83
CA LYS A 199 13.53 -4.44 6.51
C LYS A 199 14.15 -5.65 7.19
N PHE A 200 13.92 -5.83 8.49
CA PHE A 200 14.40 -6.99 9.26
C PHE A 200 13.89 -8.31 8.66
N LEU A 201 12.60 -8.42 8.35
CA LEU A 201 11.99 -9.61 7.76
C LEU A 201 12.58 -9.92 6.37
N ARG A 202 12.83 -8.87 5.56
CA ARG A 202 13.52 -9.02 4.28
C ARG A 202 14.92 -9.60 4.46
N VAL A 203 15.71 -9.05 5.38
CA VAL A 203 17.04 -9.54 5.72
C VAL A 203 16.98 -11.03 6.09
N MET A 204 16.09 -11.41 6.99
CA MET A 204 15.97 -12.82 7.42
C MET A 204 15.51 -13.75 6.28
N SER A 205 14.64 -13.28 5.39
CA SER A 205 14.20 -14.05 4.22
C SER A 205 15.33 -14.32 3.22
N GLU A 206 16.34 -13.45 3.15
CA GLU A 206 17.51 -13.64 2.27
C GLU A 206 18.63 -14.45 2.94
N VAL A 207 18.82 -14.29 4.23
CA VAL A 207 19.90 -14.98 4.98
C VAL A 207 19.76 -16.50 4.93
N ARG A 208 18.58 -17.05 5.17
CA ARG A 208 18.25 -18.49 5.06
C ARG A 208 19.32 -19.41 5.67
N ASN A 209 19.94 -19.00 6.78
CA ASN A 209 20.90 -19.82 7.49
C ASN A 209 20.18 -20.78 8.45
N PRO A 210 20.34 -22.12 8.34
CA PRO A 210 19.63 -23.08 9.18
C PRO A 210 20.01 -22.99 10.66
N ASN A 211 21.14 -22.37 10.98
CA ASN A 211 21.57 -22.13 12.36
C ASN A 211 20.86 -20.93 13.01
N ILE A 212 20.12 -20.13 12.22
CA ILE A 212 19.43 -18.93 12.71
C ILE A 212 17.94 -19.20 12.79
N LYS A 213 17.41 -19.21 14.01
CA LYS A 213 15.98 -19.32 14.28
C LYS A 213 15.42 -17.96 14.64
N VAL A 214 14.35 -17.54 13.96
CA VAL A 214 13.64 -16.28 14.24
C VAL A 214 12.27 -16.59 14.81
N ASN A 215 11.94 -15.97 15.94
CA ASN A 215 10.62 -16.01 16.54
C ASN A 215 10.04 -14.58 16.52
N LEU A 216 8.82 -14.43 16.05
CA LEU A 216 8.13 -13.15 15.95
C LEU A 216 7.04 -13.08 17.02
N TYR A 217 6.99 -11.96 17.76
CA TYR A 217 6.02 -11.74 18.83
C TYR A 217 5.38 -10.37 18.67
N GLY A 218 4.10 -10.35 18.29
CA GLY A 218 3.30 -9.14 18.30
C GLY A 218 2.94 -8.73 19.72
N VAL A 219 2.99 -7.43 20.04
CA VAL A 219 2.65 -6.93 21.39
C VAL A 219 1.43 -5.98 21.34
N PRO A 220 0.52 -6.03 22.34
CA PRO A 220 -0.62 -5.13 22.44
C PRO A 220 -0.21 -3.73 22.87
N LYS A 221 -1.10 -2.74 22.75
CA LYS A 221 -0.95 -1.47 23.45
C LYS A 221 -0.93 -1.73 24.95
N GLY A 222 -0.06 -1.06 25.69
CA GLY A 222 0.12 -1.30 27.14
C GLY A 222 0.74 -2.65 27.48
N PHE A 223 1.53 -3.23 26.60
CA PHE A 223 2.15 -4.56 26.77
C PHE A 223 2.94 -4.73 28.06
N SER A 224 3.51 -3.69 28.64
CA SER A 224 4.24 -3.77 29.91
C SER A 224 3.35 -4.19 31.09
N GLN A 225 2.04 -3.99 30.98
CA GLN A 225 1.05 -4.34 32.03
C GLN A 225 0.24 -5.60 31.66
N SER A 226 0.44 -6.17 30.47
CA SER A 226 -0.34 -7.31 29.98
C SER A 226 0.49 -8.60 30.06
N PRO A 227 -0.12 -9.76 30.37
CA PRO A 227 0.59 -11.04 30.29
C PRO A 227 0.94 -11.41 28.87
N GLY A 228 2.14 -12.01 28.68
CA GLY A 228 2.55 -12.46 27.36
C GLY A 228 4.03 -12.82 27.26
N PRO A 229 4.48 -13.22 26.05
CA PRO A 229 5.88 -13.63 25.83
C PRO A 229 6.94 -12.57 26.13
N TRP A 230 6.54 -11.33 26.28
CA TRP A 230 7.40 -10.18 26.64
C TRP A 230 7.66 -10.05 28.14
N GLN A 231 6.86 -10.70 29.00
CA GLN A 231 7.03 -10.63 30.45
C GLN A 231 8.39 -11.22 30.90
N GLY A 232 9.01 -10.54 31.86
CA GLY A 232 10.32 -10.96 32.39
C GLY A 232 11.49 -10.75 31.41
N ARG A 233 11.24 -10.21 30.22
CA ARG A 233 12.29 -10.01 29.21
C ARG A 233 12.80 -8.56 29.12
N ASN A 234 12.37 -7.69 30.02
CA ASN A 234 12.76 -6.26 30.08
C ASN A 234 12.60 -5.55 28.72
N ILE A 235 11.42 -5.72 28.10
CA ILE A 235 11.06 -5.02 26.84
C ILE A 235 10.56 -3.63 27.23
N ASN A 236 11.41 -2.61 27.04
CA ASN A 236 11.10 -1.22 27.37
C ASN A 236 10.70 -0.38 26.17
N ALA A 237 11.01 -0.85 24.97
CA ALA A 237 10.70 -0.20 23.70
C ALA A 237 10.33 -1.25 22.64
N ILE A 238 9.67 -0.82 21.58
CA ILE A 238 9.36 -1.63 20.39
C ILE A 238 9.69 -0.84 19.12
N SER A 239 10.34 -1.51 18.18
CA SER A 239 10.74 -2.92 18.13
C SER A 239 11.92 -3.20 19.05
N THR A 240 11.91 -4.35 19.71
CA THR A 240 13.09 -4.89 20.39
C THR A 240 13.38 -6.28 19.83
N ILE A 241 14.58 -6.47 19.31
CA ILE A 241 15.06 -7.74 18.79
C ILE A 241 16.17 -8.22 19.69
N ILE A 242 15.95 -9.35 20.35
CA ILE A 242 16.91 -9.99 21.24
C ILE A 242 17.66 -11.05 20.45
N VAL A 243 18.99 -10.90 20.35
CA VAL A 243 19.86 -11.85 19.68
C VAL A 243 20.59 -12.69 20.70
N LYS A 244 20.41 -14.01 20.62
CA LYS A 244 21.08 -14.99 21.46
C LYS A 244 21.98 -15.88 20.62
N ILE A 245 23.22 -16.11 21.05
CA ILE A 245 24.16 -17.02 20.41
C ILE A 245 24.51 -18.12 21.43
N ASP A 246 24.33 -19.38 21.05
CA ASP A 246 24.47 -20.55 21.90
C ASP A 246 23.75 -20.41 23.26
N GLY A 247 22.54 -19.85 23.21
CA GLY A 247 21.66 -19.66 24.37
C GLY A 247 21.93 -18.41 25.22
N ARG A 248 23.02 -17.69 24.98
CA ARG A 248 23.34 -16.43 25.70
C ARG A 248 22.83 -15.21 24.95
N GLU A 249 22.17 -14.30 25.64
CA GLU A 249 21.82 -12.99 25.08
C GLU A 249 23.11 -12.18 24.83
N ILE A 250 23.29 -11.74 23.59
CA ILE A 250 24.46 -10.98 23.15
C ILE A 250 24.12 -9.50 23.00
N THR A 251 22.98 -9.21 22.38
CA THR A 251 22.58 -7.81 22.11
C THR A 251 21.08 -7.67 22.00
N ARG A 252 20.64 -6.43 22.10
CA ARG A 252 19.29 -5.96 21.76
C ARG A 252 19.40 -4.87 20.74
N MET A 253 18.55 -4.92 19.71
CA MET A 253 18.59 -4.01 18.59
C MET A 253 17.18 -3.63 18.12
N GLY A 254 17.07 -2.75 17.14
CA GLY A 254 15.83 -2.42 16.46
C GLY A 254 14.99 -1.32 17.11
N SER A 255 15.42 -0.75 18.26
CA SER A 255 14.67 0.31 18.94
C SER A 255 15.09 1.74 18.54
N GLN A 256 16.24 1.87 17.85
CA GLN A 256 16.78 3.17 17.49
C GLN A 256 16.23 3.66 16.13
N PRO A 257 15.82 4.92 16.01
CA PRO A 257 15.46 5.51 14.73
C PRO A 257 16.62 5.44 13.73
N GLY A 258 16.33 5.06 12.47
CA GLY A 258 17.34 4.94 11.42
C GLY A 258 18.22 3.70 11.48
N ALA A 259 17.99 2.79 12.44
CA ALA A 259 18.70 1.52 12.53
C ALA A 259 18.55 0.70 11.24
N VAL A 260 19.65 0.02 10.86
CA VAL A 260 19.74 -0.81 9.65
C VAL A 260 19.93 -2.25 10.10
N PRO A 261 18.91 -3.13 9.99
CA PRO A 261 18.89 -4.44 10.63
C PRO A 261 20.06 -5.34 10.25
N GLU A 262 20.44 -5.38 8.97
CA GLU A 262 21.54 -6.23 8.49
C GLU A 262 22.91 -5.77 9.03
N MET A 263 23.08 -4.47 9.27
CA MET A 263 24.34 -3.96 9.84
C MET A 263 24.44 -4.31 11.31
N GLU A 264 23.37 -4.08 12.10
CA GLU A 264 23.33 -4.41 13.51
C GLU A 264 23.58 -5.93 13.74
N LEU A 265 23.00 -6.81 12.90
CA LEU A 265 23.20 -8.24 12.97
C LEU A 265 24.60 -8.66 12.52
N ALA A 266 25.11 -8.13 11.40
CA ALA A 266 26.44 -8.47 10.90
C ALA A 266 27.52 -8.08 11.89
N ASP A 267 27.44 -6.88 12.48
CA ASP A 267 28.37 -6.39 13.51
C ASP A 267 28.34 -7.29 14.74
N THR A 268 27.14 -7.70 15.18
CA THR A 268 26.97 -8.64 16.30
C THR A 268 27.62 -9.98 16.00
N PHE A 269 27.45 -10.53 14.81
CA PHE A 269 28.02 -11.83 14.44
C PHE A 269 29.52 -11.78 14.24
N GLN A 270 30.07 -10.65 13.81
CA GLN A 270 31.51 -10.43 13.71
C GLN A 270 32.18 -10.31 15.08
N ALA A 271 31.50 -9.66 16.04
CA ALA A 271 32.02 -9.49 17.40
C ALA A 271 32.05 -10.79 18.19
N VAL A 272 31.26 -11.80 17.80
CA VAL A 272 31.13 -13.09 18.52
C VAL A 272 31.52 -14.24 17.58
N LYS A 273 32.76 -14.21 17.11
CA LYS A 273 33.35 -15.26 16.28
C LYS A 273 33.68 -16.54 17.10
#